data_cba61f4cd9be52e201981678ffc4b85f
#
_entry.id   cba61f4cd9be52e201981678ffc4b85f
#
_cell.length_a   1.000
_cell.length_b   1.000
_cell.length_c   1.000
_cell.angle_alpha   90.00
_cell.angle_beta   90.00
_cell.angle_gamma   90.00
#
_symmetry.space_group_name_H-M   'P 1'
#
loop_
_entity.id
_entity.type
_entity.pdbx_description
1 polymer ?
#
loop_
_entity_poly.entity_id
_entity_poly.type
_entity_poly.pdbx_seq_one_letter_code
_entity_poly.pdbx_strand_id
1 'polypeptide(L)'
;MSQTPSIDLNALWRYVTDQIKDRITQPSLWRSMEGARPLTIENDELVLGYQPGLSMQSGLMMDVHNRNAIEQVLEAATRKRLRIRVIDGDSLEDWENYKLTLEAGKQMQQQARAQYAAQAEAGLSWEAVAEQLIRKYSATPNRALSSVQGRYLDEAIDLLVDAYGRLMPETPSELEERSYSRAIDRVSERAMVPSTLIAQMVWARRRGG
;
A
#
# COMPACT_ATOMS: atom_id res chain seq x y z
N MET A 1 -4.40 -44.82 -1.76
CA MET A 1 -3.82 -43.64 -2.44
C MET A 1 -4.84 -43.17 -3.47
N SER A 2 -5.71 -42.24 -3.09
CA SER A 2 -6.75 -41.68 -3.99
C SER A 2 -6.08 -40.71 -4.94
N GLN A 3 -5.97 -41.09 -6.20
CA GLN A 3 -5.58 -40.14 -7.26
C GLN A 3 -6.70 -39.12 -7.39
N THR A 4 -6.45 -37.91 -6.96
CA THR A 4 -7.30 -36.77 -7.30
C THR A 4 -7.26 -36.66 -8.83
N PRO A 5 -8.40 -36.67 -9.56
CA PRO A 5 -8.39 -36.55 -11.00
C PRO A 5 -7.72 -35.23 -11.36
N SER A 6 -6.65 -35.31 -12.16
CA SER A 6 -5.97 -34.12 -12.67
C SER A 6 -6.96 -33.39 -13.60
N ILE A 7 -7.42 -32.21 -13.19
CA ILE A 7 -8.28 -31.37 -14.01
C ILE A 7 -7.44 -30.87 -15.19
N ASP A 8 -7.90 -31.13 -16.41
CA ASP A 8 -7.32 -30.51 -17.60
C ASP A 8 -7.64 -29.00 -17.58
N LEU A 9 -6.67 -28.21 -17.20
CA LEU A 9 -6.80 -26.76 -17.04
C LEU A 9 -7.12 -26.08 -18.37
N ASN A 10 -6.56 -26.57 -19.48
CA ASN A 10 -6.84 -25.99 -20.79
C ASN A 10 -8.27 -26.27 -21.23
N ALA A 11 -8.77 -27.48 -21.00
CA ALA A 11 -10.15 -27.80 -21.28
C ALA A 11 -11.12 -27.01 -20.40
N LEU A 12 -10.82 -26.87 -19.10
CA LEU A 12 -11.57 -26.05 -18.16
C LEU A 12 -11.64 -24.59 -18.62
N TRP A 13 -10.49 -23.99 -18.93
CA TRP A 13 -10.44 -22.58 -19.32
C TRP A 13 -11.15 -22.32 -20.64
N ARG A 14 -11.02 -23.21 -21.61
CA ARG A 14 -11.76 -23.14 -22.87
C ARG A 14 -13.26 -23.16 -22.62
N TYR A 15 -13.75 -24.12 -21.81
CA TYR A 15 -15.16 -24.19 -21.42
C TYR A 15 -15.64 -22.89 -20.78
N VAL A 16 -14.89 -22.34 -19.83
CA VAL A 16 -15.23 -21.06 -19.17
C VAL A 16 -15.31 -19.92 -20.18
N THR A 17 -14.34 -19.84 -21.09
CA THR A 17 -14.33 -18.81 -22.15
C THR A 17 -15.56 -18.91 -23.05
N ASP A 18 -15.95 -20.10 -23.46
CA ASP A 18 -17.13 -20.31 -24.30
C ASP A 18 -18.42 -19.91 -23.55
N GLN A 19 -18.56 -20.30 -22.29
CA GLN A 19 -19.70 -19.89 -21.45
C GLN A 19 -19.80 -18.38 -21.23
N ILE A 20 -18.66 -17.69 -21.14
CA ILE A 20 -18.64 -16.22 -21.02
C ILE A 20 -19.02 -15.56 -22.35
N LYS A 21 -18.57 -16.09 -23.48
CA LYS A 21 -18.98 -15.60 -24.82
C LYS A 21 -20.49 -15.65 -25.02
N ASP A 22 -21.14 -16.69 -24.51
CA ASP A 22 -22.60 -16.86 -24.60
C ASP A 22 -23.37 -15.87 -23.69
N ARG A 23 -22.74 -15.39 -22.60
CA ARG A 23 -23.39 -14.52 -21.61
C ARG A 23 -23.09 -13.04 -21.81
N ILE A 24 -21.87 -12.70 -22.22
CA ILE A 24 -21.38 -11.33 -22.31
C ILE A 24 -20.91 -11.04 -23.73
N THR A 25 -21.66 -10.21 -24.44
CA THR A 25 -21.34 -9.79 -25.82
C THR A 25 -20.29 -8.65 -25.79
N GLN A 26 -19.04 -9.00 -25.48
CA GLN A 26 -17.92 -8.04 -25.43
C GLN A 26 -16.67 -8.64 -26.09
N PRO A 27 -16.43 -8.39 -27.40
CA PRO A 27 -15.32 -9.01 -28.12
C PRO A 27 -13.93 -8.73 -27.56
N SER A 28 -13.74 -7.58 -26.91
CA SER A 28 -12.45 -7.25 -26.24
C SER A 28 -12.20 -8.10 -24.98
N LEU A 29 -13.26 -8.47 -24.23
CA LEU A 29 -13.16 -9.40 -23.12
C LEU A 29 -12.81 -10.80 -23.64
N TRP A 30 -13.43 -11.24 -24.72
CA TRP A 30 -13.15 -12.56 -25.32
C TRP A 30 -11.69 -12.70 -25.72
N ARG A 31 -11.14 -11.67 -26.42
CA ARG A 31 -9.70 -11.62 -26.77
C ARG A 31 -8.79 -11.64 -25.55
N SER A 32 -9.19 -10.93 -24.50
CA SER A 32 -8.46 -10.97 -23.22
C SER A 32 -8.43 -12.39 -22.66
N MET A 33 -9.57 -13.10 -22.62
CA MET A 33 -9.64 -14.46 -22.11
C MET A 33 -8.87 -15.46 -22.98
N GLU A 34 -8.95 -15.33 -24.30
CA GLU A 34 -8.22 -16.19 -25.24
C GLU A 34 -6.70 -16.02 -25.16
N GLY A 35 -6.23 -14.83 -24.81
CA GLY A 35 -4.80 -14.54 -24.58
C GLY A 35 -4.25 -15.10 -23.27
N ALA A 36 -5.12 -15.53 -22.36
CA ALA A 36 -4.73 -16.05 -21.07
C ALA A 36 -4.48 -17.57 -21.13
N ARG A 37 -3.37 -18.01 -20.56
CA ARG A 37 -2.99 -19.43 -20.43
C ARG A 37 -3.22 -19.89 -18.99
N PRO A 38 -4.01 -20.91 -18.71
CA PRO A 38 -4.15 -21.47 -17.37
C PRO A 38 -2.88 -22.24 -16.99
N LEU A 39 -2.28 -21.90 -15.85
CA LEU A 39 -1.01 -22.44 -15.41
C LEU A 39 -1.21 -23.50 -14.33
N THR A 40 -1.94 -23.15 -13.27
CA THR A 40 -2.17 -24.02 -12.11
C THR A 40 -3.41 -23.57 -11.33
N ILE A 41 -3.88 -24.45 -10.43
CA ILE A 41 -4.83 -24.08 -9.36
C ILE A 41 -4.11 -24.26 -8.03
N GLU A 42 -3.92 -23.19 -7.30
CA GLU A 42 -3.24 -23.16 -6.02
C GLU A 42 -3.98 -22.20 -5.06
N ASN A 43 -4.17 -22.61 -3.80
CA ASN A 43 -4.83 -21.79 -2.77
C ASN A 43 -6.21 -21.23 -3.18
N ASP A 44 -7.04 -22.04 -3.83
CA ASP A 44 -8.34 -21.68 -4.38
C ASP A 44 -8.27 -20.56 -5.45
N GLU A 45 -7.11 -20.39 -6.08
CA GLU A 45 -6.92 -19.50 -7.22
C GLU A 45 -6.59 -20.29 -8.49
N LEU A 46 -7.28 -19.99 -9.58
CA LEU A 46 -6.86 -20.37 -10.94
C LEU A 46 -5.89 -19.31 -11.43
N VAL A 47 -4.63 -19.70 -11.59
CA VAL A 47 -3.57 -18.82 -12.08
C VAL A 47 -3.57 -18.81 -13.60
N LEU A 48 -3.69 -17.61 -14.15
CA LEU A 48 -3.71 -17.33 -15.59
C LEU A 48 -2.47 -16.52 -15.95
N GLY A 49 -1.67 -17.05 -16.85
CA GLY A 49 -0.47 -16.37 -17.35
C GLY A 49 -0.75 -15.68 -18.69
N TYR A 50 -0.07 -14.59 -18.91
CA TYR A 50 0.04 -13.91 -20.20
C TYR A 50 1.48 -13.90 -20.67
N GLN A 51 1.71 -13.88 -21.97
CA GLN A 51 3.06 -13.65 -22.49
C GLN A 51 3.63 -12.37 -21.88
N PRO A 52 4.91 -12.33 -21.56
CA PRO A 52 5.57 -11.19 -20.94
C PRO A 52 5.25 -9.86 -21.64
N GLY A 53 4.83 -8.86 -20.86
CA GLY A 53 4.42 -7.55 -21.36
C GLY A 53 2.97 -7.45 -21.87
N LEU A 54 2.22 -8.55 -21.93
CA LEU A 54 0.83 -8.55 -22.40
C LEU A 54 -0.22 -8.64 -21.28
N SER A 55 0.21 -8.70 -20.02
CA SER A 55 -0.67 -8.79 -18.84
C SER A 55 -1.66 -7.63 -18.73
N MET A 56 -1.36 -6.47 -19.30
CA MET A 56 -2.29 -5.33 -19.37
C MET A 56 -3.58 -5.65 -20.13
N GLN A 57 -3.56 -6.65 -21.02
CA GLN A 57 -4.77 -7.10 -21.73
C GLN A 57 -5.80 -7.74 -20.79
N SER A 58 -5.38 -8.17 -19.59
CA SER A 58 -6.25 -8.75 -18.57
C SER A 58 -7.19 -7.75 -17.90
N GLY A 59 -7.00 -6.44 -18.09
CA GLY A 59 -7.75 -5.39 -17.40
C GLY A 59 -9.27 -5.56 -17.48
N LEU A 60 -9.79 -5.92 -18.66
CA LEU A 60 -11.22 -6.18 -18.84
C LEU A 60 -11.70 -7.44 -18.10
N MET A 61 -10.88 -8.49 -18.07
CA MET A 61 -11.20 -9.72 -17.36
C MET A 61 -11.16 -9.50 -15.83
N MET A 62 -10.31 -8.60 -15.35
CA MET A 62 -10.16 -8.26 -13.93
C MET A 62 -11.14 -7.18 -13.45
N ASP A 63 -11.94 -6.58 -14.36
CA ASP A 63 -13.09 -5.77 -13.96
C ASP A 63 -14.02 -6.55 -13.04
N VAL A 64 -14.56 -5.89 -12.01
CA VAL A 64 -15.34 -6.55 -10.95
C VAL A 64 -16.53 -7.35 -11.50
N HIS A 65 -17.25 -6.80 -12.48
CA HIS A 65 -18.42 -7.46 -13.07
C HIS A 65 -18.01 -8.70 -13.87
N ASN A 66 -17.03 -8.54 -14.76
CA ASN A 66 -16.54 -9.61 -15.62
C ASN A 66 -15.86 -10.71 -14.80
N ARG A 67 -15.05 -10.34 -13.82
CA ARG A 67 -14.40 -11.28 -12.91
C ARG A 67 -15.41 -12.12 -12.15
N ASN A 68 -16.44 -11.51 -11.59
CA ASN A 68 -17.49 -12.23 -10.87
C ASN A 68 -18.22 -13.22 -11.79
N ALA A 69 -18.52 -12.84 -13.04
CA ALA A 69 -19.14 -13.73 -14.00
C ALA A 69 -18.24 -14.93 -14.33
N ILE A 70 -16.93 -14.71 -14.54
CA ILE A 70 -15.95 -15.77 -14.80
C ILE A 70 -15.83 -16.71 -13.58
N GLU A 71 -15.72 -16.16 -12.38
CA GLU A 71 -15.61 -16.95 -11.14
C GLU A 71 -16.88 -17.78 -10.87
N GLN A 72 -18.07 -17.27 -11.20
CA GLN A 72 -19.33 -18.02 -11.14
C GLN A 72 -19.35 -19.21 -12.11
N VAL A 73 -18.85 -19.03 -13.34
CA VAL A 73 -18.76 -20.13 -14.32
C VAL A 73 -17.74 -21.17 -13.86
N LEU A 74 -16.59 -20.74 -13.30
CA LEU A 74 -15.59 -21.62 -12.71
C LEU A 74 -16.19 -22.44 -11.55
N GLU A 75 -16.95 -21.80 -10.66
CA GLU A 75 -17.60 -22.47 -9.53
C GLU A 75 -18.61 -23.53 -10.02
N ALA A 76 -19.41 -23.19 -11.01
CA ALA A 76 -20.38 -24.11 -11.62
C ALA A 76 -19.68 -25.33 -12.26
N ALA A 77 -18.54 -25.12 -12.94
CA ALA A 77 -17.79 -26.16 -13.61
C ALA A 77 -17.00 -27.07 -12.65
N THR A 78 -16.41 -26.50 -11.61
CA THR A 78 -15.48 -27.22 -10.71
C THR A 78 -16.13 -27.64 -9.39
N ARG A 79 -17.32 -27.09 -9.07
CA ARG A 79 -17.98 -27.18 -7.75
C ARG A 79 -17.09 -26.67 -6.59
N LYS A 80 -16.11 -25.82 -6.92
CA LYS A 80 -15.22 -25.17 -5.97
C LYS A 80 -15.22 -23.66 -6.26
N ARG A 81 -15.19 -22.87 -5.21
CA ARG A 81 -15.11 -21.43 -5.35
C ARG A 81 -13.66 -21.03 -5.66
N LEU A 82 -13.36 -20.91 -6.94
CA LEU A 82 -12.06 -20.50 -7.44
C LEU A 82 -12.08 -19.02 -7.80
N ARG A 83 -11.03 -18.31 -7.39
CA ARG A 83 -10.75 -16.94 -7.85
C ARG A 83 -9.79 -16.98 -9.03
N ILE A 84 -9.83 -15.97 -9.88
CA ILE A 84 -8.81 -15.82 -10.91
C ILE A 84 -7.67 -14.94 -10.44
N ARG A 85 -6.44 -15.39 -10.71
CA ARG A 85 -5.19 -14.65 -10.50
C ARG A 85 -4.48 -14.49 -11.84
N VAL A 86 -4.13 -13.27 -12.22
CA VAL A 86 -3.38 -13.00 -13.44
C VAL A 86 -1.94 -12.66 -13.09
N ILE A 87 -1.00 -13.21 -13.88
CA ILE A 87 0.42 -12.88 -13.80
C ILE A 87 0.97 -12.49 -15.17
N ASP A 88 2.09 -11.76 -15.15
CA ASP A 88 2.90 -11.48 -16.33
C ASP A 88 3.95 -12.60 -16.47
N GLY A 89 3.83 -13.41 -17.50
CA GLY A 89 4.54 -14.66 -17.68
C GLY A 89 3.56 -15.80 -17.99
N ASP A 90 3.97 -16.78 -18.78
CA ASP A 90 3.09 -17.86 -19.27
C ASP A 90 3.59 -19.26 -18.90
N SER A 91 4.49 -19.35 -17.91
CA SER A 91 5.08 -20.57 -17.39
C SER A 91 4.85 -20.76 -15.87
N LEU A 92 5.00 -22.00 -15.39
CA LEU A 92 5.01 -22.27 -13.94
C LEU A 92 6.20 -21.63 -13.23
N GLU A 93 7.33 -21.45 -13.92
CA GLU A 93 8.50 -20.78 -13.37
C GLU A 93 8.20 -19.29 -13.10
N ASP A 94 7.48 -18.62 -14.02
CA ASP A 94 7.04 -17.25 -13.82
C ASP A 94 6.11 -17.13 -12.60
N TRP A 95 5.23 -18.12 -12.39
CA TRP A 95 4.38 -18.18 -11.21
C TRP A 95 5.20 -18.30 -9.92
N GLU A 96 6.21 -19.17 -9.88
CA GLU A 96 7.10 -19.30 -8.71
C GLU A 96 7.85 -17.98 -8.44
N ASN A 97 8.40 -17.34 -9.47
CA ASN A 97 9.09 -16.06 -9.36
C ASN A 97 8.14 -14.96 -8.86
N TYR A 98 6.90 -14.94 -9.35
CA TYR A 98 5.87 -14.02 -8.87
C TYR A 98 5.58 -14.20 -7.36
N LYS A 99 5.46 -15.45 -6.89
CA LYS A 99 5.27 -15.74 -5.46
C LYS A 99 6.45 -15.23 -4.62
N LEU A 100 7.67 -15.48 -5.05
CA LEU A 100 8.88 -14.99 -4.36
C LEU A 100 8.90 -13.46 -4.26
N THR A 101 8.55 -12.77 -5.33
CA THR A 101 8.46 -11.30 -5.35
C THR A 101 7.40 -10.79 -4.38
N LEU A 102 6.23 -11.46 -4.33
CA LEU A 102 5.14 -11.11 -3.42
C LEU A 102 5.52 -11.32 -1.95
N GLU A 103 6.22 -12.41 -1.65
CA GLU A 103 6.71 -12.70 -0.29
C GLU A 103 7.79 -11.72 0.15
N ALA A 104 8.75 -11.42 -0.73
CA ALA A 104 9.77 -10.40 -0.46
C ALA A 104 9.12 -9.03 -0.16
N GLY A 105 8.14 -8.62 -0.96
CA GLY A 105 7.39 -7.39 -0.73
C GLY A 105 6.65 -7.36 0.62
N LYS A 106 6.02 -8.47 1.01
CA LYS A 106 5.37 -8.61 2.34
C LYS A 106 6.39 -8.53 3.48
N GLN A 107 7.53 -9.20 3.35
CA GLN A 107 8.59 -9.16 4.35
C GLN A 107 9.16 -7.76 4.53
N MET A 108 9.46 -7.05 3.43
CA MET A 108 9.91 -5.66 3.50
C MET A 108 8.89 -4.75 4.18
N GLN A 109 7.60 -4.92 3.87
CA GLN A 109 6.53 -4.15 4.51
C GLN A 109 6.40 -4.47 6.01
N GLN A 110 6.54 -5.74 6.40
CA GLN A 110 6.53 -6.15 7.81
C GLN A 110 7.74 -5.61 8.57
N GLN A 111 8.93 -5.67 7.98
CA GLN A 111 10.14 -5.10 8.58
C GLN A 111 10.03 -3.59 8.77
N ALA A 112 9.54 -2.87 7.75
CA ALA A 112 9.29 -1.45 7.86
C ALA A 112 8.30 -1.12 9.00
N ARG A 113 7.17 -1.84 9.08
CA ARG A 113 6.19 -1.67 10.17
C ARG A 113 6.79 -1.95 11.55
N ALA A 114 7.60 -3.01 11.68
CA ALA A 114 8.26 -3.35 12.93
C ALA A 114 9.27 -2.27 13.35
N GLN A 115 10.05 -1.73 12.41
CA GLN A 115 10.96 -0.62 12.67
C GLN A 115 10.22 0.64 13.11
N TYR A 116 9.11 1.00 12.45
CA TYR A 116 8.26 2.13 12.86
C TYR A 116 7.66 1.94 14.27
N ALA A 117 7.19 0.72 14.56
CA ALA A 117 6.66 0.42 15.89
C ALA A 117 7.73 0.52 16.98
N ALA A 118 8.92 -0.02 16.74
CA ALA A 118 10.05 0.07 17.68
C ALA A 118 10.50 1.53 17.88
N GLN A 119 10.53 2.35 16.83
CA GLN A 119 10.85 3.78 16.94
C GLN A 119 9.76 4.54 17.71
N ALA A 120 8.47 4.18 17.51
CA ALA A 120 7.35 4.77 18.25
C ALA A 120 7.40 4.40 19.74
N GLU A 121 7.69 3.14 20.08
CA GLU A 121 7.86 2.69 21.48
C GLU A 121 9.07 3.34 22.17
N ALA A 122 10.16 3.59 21.44
CA ALA A 122 11.32 4.31 21.95
C ALA A 122 11.07 5.83 22.10
N GLY A 123 9.89 6.35 21.76
CA GLY A 123 9.60 7.79 21.74
C GLY A 123 10.41 8.57 20.68
N LEU A 124 11.04 7.84 19.76
CA LEU A 124 11.91 8.37 18.72
C LEU A 124 11.19 8.35 17.36
N SER A 125 9.98 8.94 17.30
CA SER A 125 9.23 9.06 16.05
C SER A 125 8.61 10.45 15.94
N TRP A 126 8.39 10.92 14.70
CA TRP A 126 7.68 12.17 14.46
C TRP A 126 6.27 12.18 15.04
N GLU A 127 5.62 11.01 15.13
CA GLU A 127 4.30 10.86 15.75
C GLU A 127 4.38 11.12 17.28
N ALA A 128 5.39 10.56 17.94
CA ALA A 128 5.61 10.79 19.37
C ALA A 128 5.94 12.27 19.66
N VAL A 129 6.73 12.90 18.78
CA VAL A 129 7.01 14.36 18.86
C VAL A 129 5.73 15.17 18.70
N ALA A 130 4.89 14.82 17.71
CA ALA A 130 3.61 15.50 17.49
C ALA A 130 2.67 15.35 18.71
N GLU A 131 2.57 14.16 19.28
CA GLU A 131 1.79 13.93 20.50
C GLU A 131 2.33 14.71 21.71
N GLN A 132 3.66 14.81 21.86
CA GLN A 132 4.28 15.60 22.93
C GLN A 132 3.93 17.09 22.78
N LEU A 133 3.97 17.61 21.55
CA LEU A 133 3.59 18.99 21.23
C LEU A 133 2.12 19.26 21.55
N ILE A 134 1.22 18.33 21.20
CA ILE A 134 -0.20 18.42 21.52
C ILE A 134 -0.43 18.43 23.03
N ARG A 135 0.20 17.50 23.76
CA ARG A 135 0.08 17.43 25.23
C ARG A 135 0.59 18.71 25.90
N LYS A 136 1.71 19.24 25.42
CA LYS A 136 2.29 20.51 25.92
C LYS A 136 1.33 21.68 25.71
N TYR A 137 0.76 21.80 24.51
CA TYR A 137 -0.27 22.82 24.23
C TYR A 137 -1.48 22.67 25.15
N SER A 138 -1.98 21.44 25.33
CA SER A 138 -3.16 21.17 26.15
C SER A 138 -2.93 21.49 27.63
N ALA A 139 -1.72 21.32 28.13
CA ALA A 139 -1.31 21.63 29.51
C ALA A 139 -1.04 23.13 29.73
N THR A 140 -0.94 23.95 28.67
CA THR A 140 -0.63 25.38 28.78
C THR A 140 -1.86 26.18 29.24
N PRO A 141 -1.81 26.85 30.40
CA PRO A 141 -2.91 27.69 30.86
C PRO A 141 -2.99 28.99 30.03
N ASN A 142 -4.18 29.59 29.94
CA ASN A 142 -4.40 30.88 29.27
C ASN A 142 -3.94 30.91 27.80
N ARG A 143 -4.03 29.79 27.11
CA ARG A 143 -3.56 29.59 25.74
C ARG A 143 -4.25 30.46 24.67
N ALA A 144 -5.30 31.20 25.03
CA ALA A 144 -5.93 32.20 24.17
C ALA A 144 -5.13 33.51 24.06
N LEU A 145 -4.19 33.76 24.99
CA LEU A 145 -3.37 34.98 24.98
C LEU A 145 -2.20 34.81 23.99
N SER A 146 -2.02 35.82 23.11
CA SER A 146 -0.96 35.82 22.11
C SER A 146 0.44 35.66 22.69
N SER A 147 0.71 36.23 23.87
CA SER A 147 1.99 36.08 24.56
C SER A 147 2.24 34.65 25.03
N VAL A 148 1.20 33.91 25.38
CA VAL A 148 1.28 32.50 25.77
C VAL A 148 1.44 31.62 24.56
N GLN A 149 0.72 31.92 23.47
CA GLN A 149 0.89 31.22 22.19
C GLN A 149 2.30 31.41 21.65
N GLY A 150 2.88 32.62 21.75
CA GLY A 150 4.26 32.88 21.34
C GLY A 150 5.28 32.04 22.12
N ARG A 151 5.10 31.92 23.45
CA ARG A 151 5.99 31.05 24.27
C ARG A 151 5.83 29.58 23.91
N TYR A 152 4.59 29.11 23.73
CA TYR A 152 4.36 27.75 23.26
C TYR A 152 5.03 27.49 21.92
N LEU A 153 4.91 28.42 20.97
CA LEU A 153 5.50 28.32 19.64
C LEU A 153 7.04 28.25 19.74
N ASP A 154 7.66 29.06 20.57
CA ASP A 154 9.10 29.06 20.77
C ASP A 154 9.60 27.72 21.32
N GLU A 155 8.93 27.20 22.35
CA GLU A 155 9.20 25.88 22.90
C GLU A 155 8.92 24.72 21.94
N ALA A 156 7.90 24.86 21.08
CA ALA A 156 7.59 23.88 20.05
C ALA A 156 8.67 23.82 18.96
N ILE A 157 9.19 25.00 18.58
CA ILE A 157 10.29 25.11 17.62
C ILE A 157 11.55 24.45 18.17
N ASP A 158 11.92 24.69 19.44
CA ASP A 158 13.06 24.04 20.07
C ASP A 158 12.93 22.51 20.04
N LEU A 159 11.76 22.00 20.37
CA LEU A 159 11.50 20.57 20.35
C LEU A 159 11.56 20.00 18.92
N LEU A 160 11.07 20.71 17.92
CA LEU A 160 11.16 20.32 16.50
C LEU A 160 12.61 20.34 16.00
N VAL A 161 13.43 21.33 16.41
CA VAL A 161 14.87 21.42 16.08
C VAL A 161 15.62 20.22 16.63
N ASP A 162 15.41 19.92 17.91
CA ASP A 162 16.04 18.79 18.59
C ASP A 162 15.61 17.45 17.99
N ALA A 163 14.31 17.28 17.72
CA ALA A 163 13.79 16.09 17.05
C ALA A 163 14.33 15.95 15.63
N TYR A 164 14.46 17.04 14.88
CA TYR A 164 15.02 17.00 13.54
C TYR A 164 16.45 16.48 13.51
N GLY A 165 17.29 16.91 14.44
CA GLY A 165 18.68 16.44 14.56
C GLY A 165 18.79 14.95 14.88
N ARG A 166 17.76 14.37 15.53
CA ARG A 166 17.76 12.96 15.93
C ARG A 166 17.03 12.03 14.93
N LEU A 167 16.01 12.52 14.28
CA LEU A 167 15.08 11.70 13.48
C LEU A 167 15.26 11.86 11.97
N MET A 168 15.89 12.95 11.52
CA MET A 168 16.01 13.23 10.10
C MET A 168 17.39 12.78 9.60
N PRO A 169 17.48 11.85 8.64
CA PRO A 169 18.75 11.46 8.05
C PRO A 169 19.31 12.57 7.14
N GLU A 170 20.58 12.47 6.75
CA GLU A 170 21.23 13.43 5.83
C GLU A 170 20.53 13.54 4.49
N THR A 171 19.99 12.40 4.00
CA THR A 171 19.18 12.33 2.77
C THR A 171 17.81 11.74 3.11
N PRO A 172 16.85 12.60 3.47
CA PRO A 172 15.53 12.14 3.90
C PRO A 172 14.73 11.57 2.71
N SER A 173 14.01 10.49 2.97
CA SER A 173 13.02 9.95 2.04
C SER A 173 11.75 10.83 2.04
N GLU A 174 10.92 10.68 1.00
CA GLU A 174 9.62 11.37 0.93
C GLU A 174 8.73 11.06 2.14
N LEU A 175 8.83 9.87 2.70
CA LEU A 175 8.05 9.46 3.87
C LEU A 175 8.48 10.20 5.14
N GLU A 176 9.78 10.39 5.33
CA GLU A 176 10.32 11.14 6.46
C GLU A 176 9.97 12.63 6.37
N GLU A 177 10.10 13.21 5.18
CA GLU A 177 9.66 14.58 4.92
C GLU A 177 8.17 14.77 5.19
N ARG A 178 7.32 13.84 4.76
CA ARG A 178 5.87 13.87 5.05
C ARG A 178 5.58 13.75 6.54
N SER A 179 6.33 12.90 7.26
CA SER A 179 6.14 12.72 8.70
C SER A 179 6.56 13.95 9.50
N TYR A 180 7.65 14.58 9.10
CA TYR A 180 8.09 15.88 9.65
C TYR A 180 7.05 16.99 9.35
N SER A 181 6.57 17.07 8.11
CA SER A 181 5.55 18.05 7.73
C SER A 181 4.28 17.92 8.57
N ARG A 182 3.83 16.69 8.83
CA ARG A 182 2.69 16.45 9.73
C ARG A 182 2.92 16.95 11.15
N ALA A 183 4.13 16.81 11.69
CA ALA A 183 4.45 17.34 13.00
C ALA A 183 4.38 18.88 13.02
N ILE A 184 4.89 19.54 11.98
CA ILE A 184 4.76 21.00 11.79
C ILE A 184 3.29 21.42 11.69
N ASP A 185 2.48 20.69 10.91
CA ASP A 185 1.05 20.99 10.73
C ASP A 185 0.29 20.95 12.05
N ARG A 186 0.63 19.99 12.94
CA ARG A 186 0.06 19.93 14.30
C ARG A 186 0.37 21.16 15.14
N VAL A 187 1.56 21.72 15.02
CA VAL A 187 1.94 22.97 15.70
C VAL A 187 1.19 24.16 15.07
N SER A 188 1.13 24.20 13.74
CA SER A 188 0.42 25.23 12.97
C SER A 188 -1.04 25.34 13.41
N GLU A 189 -1.75 24.22 13.46
CA GLU A 189 -3.16 24.15 13.90
C GLU A 189 -3.36 24.71 15.32
N ARG A 190 -2.40 24.52 16.23
CA ARG A 190 -2.50 24.92 17.63
C ARG A 190 -2.05 26.35 17.87
N ALA A 191 -0.95 26.74 17.23
CA ALA A 191 -0.37 28.09 17.38
C ALA A 191 -1.05 29.12 16.47
N MET A 192 -1.91 28.68 15.53
CA MET A 192 -2.55 29.52 14.50
C MET A 192 -1.52 30.29 13.65
N VAL A 193 -0.38 29.64 13.38
CA VAL A 193 0.73 30.16 12.57
C VAL A 193 0.89 29.28 11.33
N PRO A 194 1.08 29.84 10.12
CA PRO A 194 1.27 29.04 8.92
C PRO A 194 2.40 28.02 9.03
N SER A 195 2.17 26.76 8.59
CA SER A 195 3.16 25.67 8.64
C SER A 195 4.48 26.05 7.97
N THR A 196 4.44 26.77 6.85
CA THR A 196 5.63 27.25 6.13
C THR A 196 6.48 28.20 6.97
N LEU A 197 5.84 29.06 7.78
CA LEU A 197 6.55 29.96 8.68
C LEU A 197 7.23 29.20 9.84
N ILE A 198 6.53 28.19 10.40
CA ILE A 198 7.11 27.32 11.43
C ILE A 198 8.32 26.57 10.87
N ALA A 199 8.18 25.99 9.66
CA ALA A 199 9.30 25.32 8.99
C ALA A 199 10.50 26.28 8.81
N GLN A 200 10.26 27.52 8.37
CA GLN A 200 11.29 28.53 8.23
C GLN A 200 11.96 28.86 9.57
N MET A 201 11.19 28.98 10.65
CA MET A 201 11.72 29.25 12.00
C MET A 201 12.57 28.09 12.51
N VAL A 202 12.18 26.84 12.31
CA VAL A 202 12.97 25.65 12.61
C VAL A 202 14.30 25.68 11.84
N TRP A 203 14.26 25.96 10.53
CA TRP A 203 15.47 26.07 9.71
C TRP A 203 16.39 27.22 10.13
N ALA A 204 15.83 28.37 10.47
CA ALA A 204 16.61 29.52 10.94
C ALA A 204 17.34 29.19 12.25
N ARG A 205 16.65 28.56 13.21
CA ARG A 205 17.22 28.21 14.52
C ARG A 205 18.31 27.13 14.38
N ARG A 206 18.14 26.15 13.47
CA ARG A 206 19.17 25.14 13.19
C ARG A 206 20.46 25.70 12.58
N ARG A 207 20.38 26.81 11.82
CA ARG A 207 21.56 27.46 11.21
C ARG A 207 22.24 28.44 12.13
N GLY A 208 21.56 28.93 13.15
CA GLY A 208 22.09 29.96 14.08
C GLY A 208 22.64 29.39 15.39
N GLY A 209 22.54 28.09 15.62
CA GLY A 209 23.17 27.36 16.72
C GLY A 209 24.32 26.49 16.22
#